data_37512251db492243b658852980873746
#
_entry.id   37512251db492243b658852980873746
#
_cell.length_a   1.000
_cell.length_b   1.000
_cell.length_c   1.000
_cell.angle_alpha   90.00
_cell.angle_beta   90.00
_cell.angle_gamma   90.00
#
_symmetry.space_group_name_H-M   'P 1'
#
loop_
_entity.id
_entity.type
_entity.pdbx_description
1 polymer ?
#
loop_
_entity_poly.entity_id
_entity_poly.type
_entity_poly.pdbx_seq_one_letter_code
_entity_poly.pdbx_strand_id
1 'polypeptide(L)'
;MINRYIYEDPIFKASSKNLNLRIDSSNKILNIFRLISGTINCTDTYDNKIYKFRQNYSNFPFSTNETINQSVVLNNFPDEVKLKDLDIYFKRSRFNSKFYSSIEPEIIKCLIAVNKNNHLEAFFYLYRIFEGISYSVPLIYVSKQRNYDKTYKQLQSFFNNEQDGELAFFKRFISETFKDEDFFKSTIDIDFNTIDRTDLREAYYKLYLEKIKEKPMDGKGLKGETLNQEIKLSFIGFYDFIIIIRNRFFHLTKGTWQNNLSSTEILFPDYFFKPIINHGLNWVALIIFEIIKVDFEKGTK
;
A
#
# COMPACT_ATOMS: atom_id res chain seq x y z
N MET A 1 14.43 15.88 18.76
CA MET A 1 13.22 16.07 17.94
C MET A 1 12.03 15.59 18.76
N ILE A 2 10.97 16.39 18.88
CA ILE A 2 9.73 15.97 19.54
C ILE A 2 9.06 14.96 18.63
N ASN A 3 8.80 13.75 19.12
CA ASN A 3 8.02 12.77 18.37
C ASN A 3 6.56 13.26 18.29
N ARG A 4 6.12 13.66 17.11
CA ARG A 4 4.74 14.09 16.90
C ARG A 4 3.73 12.96 17.15
N TYR A 5 4.11 11.73 16.86
CA TYR A 5 3.21 10.59 16.95
C TYR A 5 3.65 9.64 18.05
N ILE A 6 2.74 9.36 18.97
CA ILE A 6 2.92 8.39 20.06
C ILE A 6 2.02 7.19 19.79
N TYR A 7 2.60 6.00 19.81
CA TYR A 7 1.86 4.76 19.62
C TYR A 7 1.41 4.17 20.94
N GLU A 8 0.24 3.54 20.92
CA GLU A 8 -0.36 2.87 22.04
C GLU A 8 -0.94 1.51 21.63
N ASP A 9 -0.82 0.52 22.52
CA ASP A 9 -1.48 -0.77 22.31
C ASP A 9 -2.99 -0.62 22.51
N PRO A 10 -3.83 -1.03 21.53
CA PRO A 10 -5.26 -1.01 21.72
C PRO A 10 -5.69 -2.08 22.71
N ILE A 11 -6.78 -1.81 23.42
CA ILE A 11 -7.46 -2.80 24.26
C ILE A 11 -8.46 -3.53 23.37
N PHE A 12 -8.19 -4.82 23.10
CA PHE A 12 -9.12 -5.71 22.41
C PHE A 12 -9.97 -6.49 23.41
N LYS A 13 -11.27 -6.65 23.14
CA LYS A 13 -12.21 -7.36 24.04
C LYS A 13 -11.84 -8.82 24.35
N ALA A 14 -11.13 -9.45 23.42
CA ALA A 14 -10.63 -10.82 23.56
C ALA A 14 -9.13 -10.89 23.94
N SER A 15 -8.61 -9.85 24.55
CA SER A 15 -7.19 -9.83 24.88
C SER A 15 -6.87 -10.91 25.91
N SER A 16 -6.17 -11.92 25.47
CA SER A 16 -5.35 -12.70 26.38
C SER A 16 -4.41 -11.73 27.10
N LYS A 17 -4.19 -11.93 28.39
CA LYS A 17 -3.30 -11.09 29.24
C LYS A 17 -1.84 -11.00 28.72
N ASN A 18 -1.50 -11.74 27.67
CA ASN A 18 -0.16 -11.83 27.07
C ASN A 18 -0.20 -11.32 25.62
N LEU A 19 -0.14 -10.01 25.46
CA LEU A 19 0.10 -9.40 24.17
C LEU A 19 1.58 -9.59 23.79
N ASN A 20 1.85 -10.51 22.88
CA ASN A 20 3.22 -10.83 22.47
C ASN A 20 3.84 -9.80 21.54
N LEU A 21 3.03 -9.03 20.79
CA LEU A 21 3.49 -7.96 19.91
C LEU A 21 3.25 -6.58 20.56
N ARG A 22 3.99 -6.29 21.62
CA ARG A 22 3.93 -4.97 22.28
C ARG A 22 4.59 -3.90 21.43
N ILE A 23 4.05 -2.70 21.50
CA ILE A 23 4.64 -1.54 20.86
C ILE A 23 6.08 -1.33 21.35
N ASP A 24 6.95 -1.10 20.38
CA ASP A 24 8.30 -0.57 20.59
C ASP A 24 8.48 0.60 19.61
N SER A 25 8.40 1.82 20.12
CA SER A 25 8.48 3.04 19.30
C SER A 25 9.81 3.16 18.54
N SER A 26 10.85 2.46 18.98
CA SER A 26 12.15 2.40 18.30
C SER A 26 12.15 1.39 17.12
N ASN A 27 11.20 0.46 17.10
CA ASN A 27 11.13 -0.59 16.08
C ASN A 27 10.22 -0.20 14.91
N LYS A 28 10.79 0.44 13.90
CA LYS A 28 10.04 1.00 12.78
C LYS A 28 9.33 -0.04 11.92
N ILE A 29 9.94 -1.20 11.70
CA ILE A 29 9.32 -2.30 10.96
C ILE A 29 8.09 -2.86 11.71
N LEU A 30 8.18 -3.03 13.02
CA LEU A 30 7.05 -3.45 13.85
C LEU A 30 5.92 -2.42 13.81
N ASN A 31 6.24 -1.13 13.92
CA ASN A 31 5.24 -0.07 13.88
C ASN A 31 4.50 -0.06 12.54
N ILE A 32 5.22 -0.14 11.41
CA ILE A 32 4.63 -0.22 10.08
C ILE A 32 3.75 -1.46 9.97
N PHE A 33 4.23 -2.62 10.38
CA PHE A 33 3.47 -3.86 10.37
C PHE A 33 2.16 -3.73 11.14
N ARG A 34 2.18 -3.08 12.30
CA ARG A 34 1.00 -2.84 13.12
C ARG A 34 0.08 -1.74 12.58
N LEU A 35 0.63 -0.74 11.88
CA LEU A 35 -0.16 0.28 11.18
C LEU A 35 -0.96 -0.34 10.03
N ILE A 36 -0.31 -1.12 9.17
CA ILE A 36 -0.96 -1.73 8.00
C ILE A 36 -1.91 -2.87 8.37
N SER A 37 -1.70 -3.55 9.51
CA SER A 37 -2.61 -4.58 10.03
C SER A 37 -3.76 -4.03 10.89
N GLY A 38 -3.81 -2.71 11.12
CA GLY A 38 -4.88 -2.08 11.90
C GLY A 38 -4.87 -2.41 13.39
N THR A 39 -3.72 -2.79 13.95
CA THR A 39 -3.59 -3.28 15.34
C THR A 39 -2.94 -2.28 16.30
N ILE A 40 -3.00 -0.99 16.01
CA ILE A 40 -2.32 0.06 16.76
C ILE A 40 -3.21 1.29 16.93
N ASN A 41 -3.00 2.04 18.02
CA ASN A 41 -3.48 3.41 18.17
C ASN A 41 -2.31 4.39 17.96
N CYS A 42 -2.64 5.59 17.52
CA CYS A 42 -1.68 6.66 17.34
C CYS A 42 -2.23 7.97 17.90
N THR A 43 -1.54 8.59 18.84
CA THR A 43 -1.85 9.91 19.33
C THR A 43 -1.01 10.95 18.59
N ASP A 44 -1.66 11.91 17.93
CA ASP A 44 -0.99 13.10 17.39
C ASP A 44 -0.81 14.10 18.54
N THR A 45 0.42 14.37 18.94
CA THR A 45 0.75 15.24 20.08
C THR A 45 0.47 16.71 19.80
N TYR A 46 0.24 17.10 18.54
CA TYR A 46 -0.08 18.47 18.18
C TYR A 46 -1.51 18.87 18.60
N ASP A 47 -2.48 17.99 18.34
CA ASP A 47 -3.90 18.22 18.64
C ASP A 47 -4.43 17.30 19.75
N ASN A 48 -3.57 16.47 20.35
CA ASN A 48 -3.89 15.46 21.36
C ASN A 48 -5.00 14.50 20.92
N LYS A 49 -5.13 14.27 19.60
CA LYS A 49 -6.14 13.41 19.04
C LYS A 49 -5.65 11.97 18.89
N ILE A 50 -6.44 11.03 19.40
CA ILE A 50 -6.18 9.59 19.28
C ILE A 50 -6.84 9.06 18.01
N TYR A 51 -6.04 8.48 17.11
CA TYR A 51 -6.48 7.76 15.93
C TYR A 51 -6.41 6.26 16.20
N LYS A 52 -7.56 5.58 16.03
CA LYS A 52 -7.68 4.13 16.21
C LYS A 52 -7.65 3.47 14.83
N PHE A 53 -6.52 2.94 14.42
CA PHE A 53 -6.42 2.21 13.17
C PHE A 53 -6.97 0.79 13.36
N ARG A 54 -8.04 0.46 12.60
CA ARG A 54 -8.78 -0.81 12.74
C ARG A 54 -9.13 -1.43 11.38
N GLN A 55 -8.37 -1.07 10.36
CA GLN A 55 -8.45 -1.69 9.05
C GLN A 55 -7.19 -2.50 8.81
N ASN A 56 -7.36 -3.81 8.53
CA ASN A 56 -6.25 -4.65 8.07
C ASN A 56 -6.10 -4.50 6.57
N TYR A 57 -5.06 -3.81 6.16
CA TYR A 57 -4.70 -3.65 4.75
C TYR A 57 -3.82 -4.79 4.22
N SER A 58 -3.29 -5.68 5.08
CA SER A 58 -2.47 -6.81 4.64
C SER A 58 -3.28 -8.04 4.23
N ASN A 59 -4.60 -8.02 4.36
CA ASN A 59 -5.46 -9.14 3.99
C ASN A 59 -5.64 -9.28 2.49
N PHE A 60 -5.74 -10.53 2.08
CA PHE A 60 -6.12 -10.91 0.73
C PHE A 60 -7.12 -12.10 0.80
N PRO A 61 -8.28 -12.01 0.10
CA PRO A 61 -8.82 -10.81 -0.57
C PRO A 61 -9.07 -9.65 0.39
N PHE A 62 -8.99 -8.42 -0.12
CA PHE A 62 -9.19 -7.22 0.69
C PHE A 62 -10.64 -7.09 1.17
N SER A 63 -10.82 -6.78 2.45
CA SER A 63 -12.13 -6.56 3.07
C SER A 63 -12.05 -5.44 4.09
N THR A 64 -13.10 -4.60 4.13
CA THR A 64 -13.27 -3.53 5.13
C THR A 64 -14.06 -3.97 6.35
N ASN A 65 -14.61 -5.19 6.37
CA ASN A 65 -15.55 -5.69 7.39
C ASN A 65 -14.90 -6.67 8.38
N GLU A 66 -13.58 -6.70 8.47
CA GLU A 66 -12.87 -7.61 9.35
C GLU A 66 -12.91 -7.14 10.81
N THR A 67 -13.15 -8.08 11.73
CA THR A 67 -12.99 -7.82 13.17
C THR A 67 -11.53 -7.82 13.55
N ILE A 68 -11.00 -6.66 13.90
CA ILE A 68 -9.59 -6.50 14.22
C ILE A 68 -9.28 -6.91 15.66
N ASN A 69 -8.34 -7.83 15.79
CA ASN A 69 -7.71 -8.24 17.05
C ASN A 69 -6.20 -8.44 16.79
N GLN A 70 -5.43 -8.74 17.84
CA GLN A 70 -3.99 -8.90 17.66
C GLN A 70 -3.61 -10.09 16.79
N SER A 71 -4.43 -11.14 16.75
CA SER A 71 -4.12 -12.36 15.98
C SER A 71 -4.32 -12.16 14.48
N VAL A 72 -4.99 -11.09 14.05
CA VAL A 72 -5.20 -10.78 12.64
C VAL A 72 -3.89 -10.67 11.84
N VAL A 73 -2.81 -10.32 12.52
CA VAL A 73 -1.47 -10.25 11.92
C VAL A 73 -0.94 -11.61 11.46
N LEU A 74 -1.53 -12.72 11.93
CA LEU A 74 -1.14 -14.08 11.56
C LEU A 74 -1.80 -14.58 10.28
N ASN A 75 -2.85 -13.93 9.80
CA ASN A 75 -3.67 -14.41 8.68
C ASN A 75 -2.88 -14.74 7.41
N ASN A 76 -1.75 -14.07 7.18
CA ASN A 76 -0.92 -14.25 5.99
C ASN A 76 0.36 -15.08 6.26
N PHE A 77 0.48 -15.67 7.45
CA PHE A 77 1.58 -16.58 7.78
C PHE A 77 1.07 -18.05 7.81
N PRO A 78 1.96 -19.04 7.65
CA PRO A 78 1.60 -20.44 7.86
C PRO A 78 1.01 -20.67 9.25
N ASP A 79 0.10 -21.66 9.37
CA ASP A 79 -0.65 -21.95 10.61
C ASP A 79 0.22 -22.25 11.83
N GLU A 80 1.46 -22.69 11.61
CA GLU A 80 2.43 -22.99 12.67
C GLU A 80 3.00 -21.74 13.33
N VAL A 81 2.94 -20.59 12.64
CA VAL A 81 3.50 -19.32 13.13
C VAL A 81 2.63 -18.74 14.24
N LYS A 82 3.25 -18.43 15.37
CA LYS A 82 2.58 -17.85 16.53
C LYS A 82 3.01 -16.42 16.76
N LEU A 83 2.21 -15.63 17.47
CA LEU A 83 2.55 -14.26 17.85
C LEU A 83 3.91 -14.17 18.56
N LYS A 84 4.30 -15.20 19.33
CA LYS A 84 5.60 -15.27 19.98
C LYS A 84 6.76 -15.31 18.98
N ASP A 85 6.58 -16.01 17.88
CA ASP A 85 7.62 -16.14 16.83
C ASP A 85 7.82 -14.80 16.13
N LEU A 86 6.73 -14.09 15.85
CA LEU A 86 6.78 -12.72 15.32
C LEU A 86 7.40 -11.74 16.32
N ASP A 87 7.09 -11.85 17.61
CA ASP A 87 7.71 -11.01 18.65
C ASP A 87 9.24 -11.20 18.69
N ILE A 88 9.71 -12.46 18.64
CA ILE A 88 11.14 -12.78 18.58
C ILE A 88 11.77 -12.19 17.31
N TYR A 89 11.11 -12.36 16.17
CA TYR A 89 11.56 -11.82 14.90
C TYR A 89 11.71 -10.29 14.98
N PHE A 90 10.66 -9.57 15.36
CA PHE A 90 10.70 -8.11 15.42
C PHE A 90 11.71 -7.57 16.44
N LYS A 91 11.94 -8.25 17.56
CA LYS A 91 12.99 -7.87 18.52
C LYS A 91 14.40 -7.93 17.92
N ARG A 92 14.62 -8.84 16.98
CA ARG A 92 15.91 -9.03 16.30
C ARG A 92 16.04 -8.21 15.01
N SER A 93 14.93 -7.95 14.34
CA SER A 93 14.90 -7.25 13.05
C SER A 93 15.04 -5.74 13.23
N ARG A 94 16.29 -5.26 13.13
CA ARG A 94 16.64 -3.82 13.15
C ARG A 94 17.24 -3.35 11.82
N PHE A 95 17.28 -4.24 10.82
CA PHE A 95 17.83 -3.92 9.51
C PHE A 95 16.93 -2.93 8.76
N ASN A 96 17.56 -2.14 7.88
CA ASN A 96 16.85 -1.16 7.05
C ASN A 96 16.01 -0.13 7.84
N SER A 97 16.36 0.12 9.11
CA SER A 97 15.62 1.06 9.97
C SER A 97 15.50 2.47 9.37
N LYS A 98 16.50 2.91 8.60
CA LYS A 98 16.47 4.21 7.90
C LYS A 98 15.36 4.26 6.86
N PHE A 99 15.19 3.19 6.07
CA PHE A 99 14.10 3.08 5.10
C PHE A 99 12.74 3.09 5.81
N TYR A 100 12.55 2.21 6.79
CA TYR A 100 11.28 2.15 7.53
C TYR A 100 10.97 3.46 8.26
N SER A 101 11.98 4.16 8.76
CA SER A 101 11.81 5.50 9.36
C SER A 101 11.37 6.56 8.34
N SER A 102 11.70 6.41 7.06
CA SER A 102 11.30 7.36 6.03
C SER A 102 9.85 7.17 5.57
N ILE A 103 9.37 5.93 5.49
CA ILE A 103 7.99 5.65 5.04
C ILE A 103 6.95 5.63 6.17
N GLU A 104 7.34 5.38 7.41
CA GLU A 104 6.43 5.34 8.55
C GLU A 104 5.59 6.64 8.68
N PRO A 105 6.17 7.85 8.62
CA PRO A 105 5.40 9.10 8.68
C PRO A 105 4.41 9.26 7.53
N GLU A 106 4.76 8.79 6.33
CA GLU A 106 3.88 8.86 5.16
C GLU A 106 2.66 7.93 5.34
N ILE A 107 2.89 6.71 5.86
CA ILE A 107 1.80 5.76 6.18
C ILE A 107 0.87 6.36 7.25
N ILE A 108 1.41 6.90 8.35
CA ILE A 108 0.59 7.52 9.41
C ILE A 108 -0.27 8.64 8.86
N LYS A 109 0.32 9.56 8.10
CA LYS A 109 -0.39 10.71 7.53
C LYS A 109 -1.46 10.26 6.54
N CYS A 110 -1.16 9.26 5.70
CA CYS A 110 -2.15 8.66 4.81
C CYS A 110 -3.34 8.10 5.60
N LEU A 111 -3.09 7.30 6.64
CA LEU A 111 -4.13 6.71 7.47
C LEU A 111 -4.94 7.76 8.25
N ILE A 112 -4.30 8.83 8.73
CA ILE A 112 -4.98 9.97 9.38
C ILE A 112 -5.88 10.69 8.39
N ALA A 113 -5.40 10.95 7.17
CA ALA A 113 -6.17 11.58 6.11
C ALA A 113 -7.41 10.74 5.73
N VAL A 114 -7.26 9.40 5.62
CA VAL A 114 -8.39 8.48 5.43
C VAL A 114 -9.41 8.60 6.56
N ASN A 115 -8.95 8.61 7.82
CA ASN A 115 -9.84 8.77 8.99
C ASN A 115 -10.58 10.12 9.00
N LYS A 116 -10.05 11.14 8.35
CA LYS A 116 -10.65 12.47 8.20
C LYS A 116 -11.50 12.61 6.94
N ASN A 117 -11.60 11.57 6.10
CA ASN A 117 -12.21 11.60 4.76
C ASN A 117 -11.54 12.62 3.80
N ASN A 118 -10.27 12.97 4.02
CA ASN A 118 -9.46 13.83 3.17
C ASN A 118 -8.74 12.96 2.13
N HIS A 119 -9.46 12.46 1.13
CA HIS A 119 -8.93 11.45 0.21
C HIS A 119 -7.88 12.01 -0.77
N LEU A 120 -7.94 13.29 -1.10
CA LEU A 120 -6.86 13.94 -1.87
C LEU A 120 -5.55 13.97 -1.08
N GLU A 121 -5.61 14.36 0.20
CA GLU A 121 -4.43 14.34 1.08
C GLU A 121 -3.92 12.90 1.26
N ALA A 122 -4.83 11.94 1.44
CA ALA A 122 -4.46 10.52 1.54
C ALA A 122 -3.75 10.03 0.27
N PHE A 123 -4.23 10.43 -0.92
CA PHE A 123 -3.60 10.07 -2.19
C PHE A 123 -2.20 10.66 -2.34
N PHE A 124 -2.00 11.90 -1.91
CA PHE A 124 -0.67 12.51 -1.89
C PHE A 124 0.34 11.68 -1.08
N TYR A 125 -0.03 11.29 0.15
CA TYR A 125 0.85 10.46 0.98
C TYR A 125 0.99 9.03 0.45
N LEU A 126 -0.08 8.45 -0.05
CA LEU A 126 -0.06 7.12 -0.68
C LEU A 126 0.95 7.09 -1.83
N TYR A 127 0.94 8.09 -2.71
CA TYR A 127 1.89 8.15 -3.81
C TYR A 127 3.35 8.28 -3.33
N ARG A 128 3.61 9.06 -2.27
CA ARG A 128 4.94 9.15 -1.66
C ARG A 128 5.41 7.81 -1.09
N ILE A 129 4.48 6.99 -0.58
CA ILE A 129 4.80 5.62 -0.17
C ILE A 129 5.18 4.78 -1.40
N PHE A 130 4.42 4.86 -2.50
CA PHE A 130 4.75 4.18 -3.76
C PHE A 130 6.15 4.55 -4.26
N GLU A 131 6.51 5.84 -4.27
CA GLU A 131 7.86 6.29 -4.63
C GLU A 131 8.91 5.71 -3.67
N GLY A 132 8.67 5.79 -2.36
CA GLY A 132 9.61 5.30 -1.34
C GLY A 132 9.88 3.80 -1.42
N ILE A 133 8.85 2.98 -1.69
CA ILE A 133 8.99 1.52 -1.81
C ILE A 133 9.58 1.10 -3.16
N SER A 134 9.34 1.87 -4.22
CA SER A 134 9.76 1.50 -5.59
C SER A 134 11.27 1.30 -5.73
N TYR A 135 12.03 2.07 -4.99
CA TYR A 135 13.49 1.99 -4.97
C TYR A 135 14.00 1.01 -3.90
N SER A 136 13.44 1.08 -2.70
CA SER A 136 14.03 0.42 -1.53
C SER A 136 13.64 -1.06 -1.42
N VAL A 137 12.40 -1.42 -1.76
CA VAL A 137 11.90 -2.80 -1.62
C VAL A 137 12.67 -3.80 -2.48
N PRO A 138 12.94 -3.54 -3.78
CA PRO A 138 13.73 -4.46 -4.58
C PRO A 138 15.13 -4.72 -3.99
N LEU A 139 15.79 -3.68 -3.49
CA LEU A 139 17.12 -3.80 -2.89
C LEU A 139 17.09 -4.60 -1.58
N ILE A 140 16.09 -4.35 -0.74
CA ILE A 140 15.88 -5.11 0.50
C ILE A 140 15.64 -6.58 0.17
N TYR A 141 14.76 -6.87 -0.79
CA TYR A 141 14.46 -8.23 -1.22
C TYR A 141 15.71 -8.97 -1.71
N VAL A 142 16.46 -8.34 -2.59
CA VAL A 142 17.69 -8.89 -3.17
C VAL A 142 18.75 -9.15 -2.09
N SER A 143 18.92 -8.24 -1.12
CA SER A 143 19.88 -8.40 -0.02
C SER A 143 19.60 -9.64 0.85
N LYS A 144 18.41 -10.20 0.80
CA LYS A 144 18.01 -11.40 1.53
C LYS A 144 18.20 -12.70 0.73
N GLN A 145 18.58 -12.63 -0.54
CA GLN A 145 18.79 -13.81 -1.36
C GLN A 145 20.15 -14.47 -1.04
N ARG A 146 20.16 -15.80 -0.99
CA ARG A 146 21.39 -16.57 -0.70
C ARG A 146 22.11 -17.08 -1.95
N ASN A 147 21.44 -17.09 -3.10
CA ASN A 147 22.01 -17.58 -4.37
C ASN A 147 22.49 -16.39 -5.21
N TYR A 148 23.79 -16.18 -5.20
CA TYR A 148 24.48 -15.08 -5.90
C TYR A 148 24.16 -15.05 -7.40
N ASP A 149 24.36 -16.16 -8.13
CA ASP A 149 24.18 -16.20 -9.59
C ASP A 149 22.72 -15.90 -10.01
N LYS A 150 21.77 -16.53 -9.30
CA LYS A 150 20.34 -16.31 -9.55
C LYS A 150 19.97 -14.87 -9.27
N THR A 151 20.48 -14.31 -8.17
CA THR A 151 20.20 -12.94 -7.75
C THR A 151 20.76 -11.92 -8.73
N TYR A 152 21.98 -12.14 -9.22
CA TYR A 152 22.61 -11.24 -10.21
C TYR A 152 21.84 -11.24 -11.54
N LYS A 153 21.49 -12.41 -12.06
CA LYS A 153 20.66 -12.53 -13.29
C LYS A 153 19.31 -11.86 -13.14
N GLN A 154 18.71 -12.02 -11.98
CA GLN A 154 17.42 -11.40 -11.65
C GLN A 154 17.52 -9.88 -11.59
N LEU A 155 18.58 -9.34 -10.95
CA LEU A 155 18.85 -7.90 -10.96
C LEU A 155 19.07 -7.37 -12.38
N GLN A 156 19.86 -8.06 -13.19
CA GLN A 156 20.06 -7.66 -14.59
C GLN A 156 18.75 -7.57 -15.37
N SER A 157 17.82 -8.53 -15.17
CA SER A 157 16.52 -8.51 -15.84
C SER A 157 15.66 -7.30 -15.47
N PHE A 158 15.85 -6.73 -14.27
CA PHE A 158 15.13 -5.53 -13.84
C PHE A 158 15.65 -4.24 -14.49
N PHE A 159 16.93 -4.22 -14.91
CA PHE A 159 17.62 -3.05 -15.49
C PHE A 159 17.68 -3.07 -17.03
N ASN A 160 16.87 -3.85 -17.69
CA ASN A 160 17.03 -4.11 -19.14
C ASN A 160 16.89 -2.90 -20.07
N ASN A 161 16.46 -1.72 -19.59
CA ASN A 161 16.41 -0.49 -20.38
C ASN A 161 17.01 0.68 -19.58
N GLU A 162 18.11 1.25 -20.07
CA GLU A 162 18.79 2.40 -19.45
C GLU A 162 17.93 3.66 -19.32
N GLN A 163 16.82 3.75 -20.07
CA GLN A 163 15.92 4.90 -20.05
C GLN A 163 14.72 4.75 -19.10
N ASP A 164 14.57 3.61 -18.46
CA ASP A 164 13.45 3.35 -17.58
C ASP A 164 13.69 3.96 -16.20
N GLY A 165 12.77 4.81 -15.75
CA GLY A 165 12.79 5.36 -14.40
C GLY A 165 12.49 4.30 -13.31
N GLU A 166 12.68 4.70 -12.05
CA GLU A 166 12.52 3.85 -10.86
C GLU A 166 11.18 3.11 -10.78
N LEU A 167 10.09 3.75 -11.22
CA LEU A 167 8.76 3.15 -11.21
C LEU A 167 8.63 1.99 -12.22
N ALA A 168 9.28 2.08 -13.38
CA ALA A 168 9.30 1.00 -14.36
C ALA A 168 10.16 -0.18 -13.90
N PHE A 169 11.29 0.09 -13.26
CA PHE A 169 12.12 -0.91 -12.58
C PHE A 169 11.31 -1.66 -11.52
N PHE A 170 10.58 -0.94 -10.65
CA PHE A 170 9.77 -1.52 -9.61
C PHE A 170 8.63 -2.39 -10.17
N LYS A 171 7.99 -1.95 -11.24
CA LYS A 171 6.97 -2.73 -11.95
C LYS A 171 7.51 -4.08 -12.41
N ARG A 172 8.71 -4.11 -13.02
CA ARG A 172 9.35 -5.37 -13.44
C ARG A 172 9.69 -6.25 -12.24
N PHE A 173 10.27 -5.66 -11.20
CA PHE A 173 10.57 -6.38 -9.96
C PHE A 173 9.32 -7.10 -9.42
N ILE A 174 8.20 -6.40 -9.28
CA ILE A 174 6.94 -6.98 -8.78
C ILE A 174 6.45 -8.08 -9.70
N SER A 175 6.43 -7.83 -11.03
CA SER A 175 5.95 -8.78 -12.02
C SER A 175 6.75 -10.08 -12.05
N GLU A 176 8.06 -10.02 -11.84
CA GLU A 176 8.92 -11.21 -11.81
C GLU A 176 8.90 -11.93 -10.46
N THR A 177 8.81 -11.15 -9.37
CA THR A 177 8.96 -11.69 -8.02
C THR A 177 7.67 -12.32 -7.49
N PHE A 178 6.53 -11.69 -7.77
CA PHE A 178 5.24 -12.06 -7.17
C PHE A 178 4.24 -12.66 -8.17
N LYS A 179 4.65 -12.98 -9.39
CA LYS A 179 3.77 -13.53 -10.45
C LYS A 179 3.01 -14.80 -10.05
N ASP A 180 3.57 -15.57 -9.12
CA ASP A 180 2.98 -16.83 -8.66
C ASP A 180 2.06 -16.66 -7.43
N GLU A 181 2.11 -15.50 -6.78
CA GLU A 181 1.27 -15.18 -5.62
C GLU A 181 -0.19 -14.94 -6.01
N ASP A 182 -1.11 -15.38 -5.17
CA ASP A 182 -2.55 -15.28 -5.45
C ASP A 182 -3.04 -13.84 -5.57
N PHE A 183 -2.51 -12.93 -4.74
CA PHE A 183 -2.85 -11.51 -4.83
C PHE A 183 -2.42 -10.88 -6.16
N PHE A 184 -1.31 -11.34 -6.73
CA PHE A 184 -0.82 -10.83 -8.01
C PHE A 184 -1.70 -11.29 -9.19
N LYS A 185 -2.24 -12.52 -9.11
CA LYS A 185 -3.12 -13.10 -10.15
C LYS A 185 -4.54 -12.53 -10.11
N SER A 186 -4.93 -11.95 -8.98
CA SER A 186 -6.28 -11.47 -8.76
C SER A 186 -6.50 -10.06 -9.30
N THR A 187 -7.77 -9.64 -9.29
CA THR A 187 -8.17 -8.28 -9.65
C THR A 187 -8.29 -7.40 -8.42
N ILE A 188 -8.12 -6.09 -8.66
CA ILE A 188 -8.49 -5.04 -7.73
C ILE A 188 -9.78 -4.43 -8.28
N ASP A 189 -10.84 -4.57 -7.51
CA ASP A 189 -12.18 -4.19 -7.91
C ASP A 189 -12.50 -2.81 -7.30
N ILE A 190 -12.38 -1.77 -8.14
CA ILE A 190 -12.63 -0.37 -7.75
C ILE A 190 -14.13 -0.14 -7.70
N ASP A 191 -14.69 0.00 -6.49
CA ASP A 191 -16.14 0.19 -6.26
C ASP A 191 -16.50 1.67 -6.20
N PHE A 192 -17.28 2.14 -7.17
CA PHE A 192 -17.80 3.50 -7.24
C PHE A 192 -19.06 3.71 -6.38
N ASN A 193 -19.68 2.65 -5.84
CA ASN A 193 -20.81 2.79 -4.90
C ASN A 193 -20.36 3.43 -3.58
N THR A 194 -19.07 3.51 -3.32
CA THR A 194 -18.49 4.30 -2.23
C THR A 194 -18.77 5.81 -2.36
N ILE A 195 -19.13 6.28 -3.56
CA ILE A 195 -19.53 7.66 -3.83
C ILE A 195 -21.05 7.78 -3.73
N ASP A 196 -21.55 8.46 -2.69
CA ASP A 196 -22.98 8.58 -2.39
C ASP A 196 -23.74 9.40 -3.44
N ARG A 197 -23.09 10.39 -4.07
CA ARG A 197 -23.67 11.25 -5.11
C ARG A 197 -23.61 10.57 -6.48
N THR A 198 -24.79 10.25 -7.03
CA THR A 198 -24.92 9.52 -8.31
C THR A 198 -24.28 10.29 -9.49
N ASP A 199 -24.47 11.59 -9.55
CA ASP A 199 -23.88 12.46 -10.59
C ASP A 199 -22.34 12.40 -10.62
N LEU A 200 -21.71 12.46 -9.44
CA LEU A 200 -20.26 12.34 -9.31
C LEU A 200 -19.77 10.93 -9.58
N ARG A 201 -20.52 9.92 -9.14
CA ARG A 201 -20.21 8.50 -9.38
C ARG A 201 -20.12 8.21 -10.87
N GLU A 202 -21.13 8.62 -11.65
CA GLU A 202 -21.14 8.45 -13.08
C GLU A 202 -20.03 9.22 -13.80
N ALA A 203 -19.79 10.47 -13.40
CA ALA A 203 -18.74 11.29 -13.98
C ALA A 203 -17.36 10.71 -13.73
N TYR A 204 -17.06 10.31 -12.47
CA TYR A 204 -15.74 9.79 -12.11
C TYR A 204 -15.50 8.37 -12.61
N TYR A 205 -16.54 7.53 -12.69
CA TYR A 205 -16.45 6.24 -13.37
C TYR A 205 -16.02 6.41 -14.84
N LYS A 206 -16.68 7.31 -15.58
CA LYS A 206 -16.35 7.59 -16.98
C LYS A 206 -14.92 8.12 -17.12
N LEU A 207 -14.52 9.04 -16.24
CA LEU A 207 -13.19 9.63 -16.26
C LEU A 207 -12.09 8.60 -15.97
N TYR A 208 -12.31 7.70 -15.00
CA TYR A 208 -11.39 6.60 -14.73
C TYR A 208 -11.25 5.68 -15.93
N LEU A 209 -12.36 5.27 -16.51
CA LEU A 209 -12.37 4.37 -17.67
C LEU A 209 -11.69 5.00 -18.88
N GLU A 210 -11.89 6.29 -19.12
CA GLU A 210 -11.19 7.07 -20.15
C GLU A 210 -9.68 7.02 -19.92
N LYS A 211 -9.19 7.34 -18.71
CA LYS A 211 -7.76 7.33 -18.42
C LYS A 211 -7.13 5.92 -18.48
N ILE A 212 -7.90 4.86 -18.23
CA ILE A 212 -7.46 3.47 -18.40
C ILE A 212 -7.37 3.09 -19.89
N LYS A 213 -8.31 3.56 -20.73
CA LYS A 213 -8.36 3.25 -22.17
C LYS A 213 -7.41 4.10 -23.01
N GLU A 214 -6.96 5.25 -22.49
CA GLU A 214 -5.98 6.09 -23.16
C GLU A 214 -4.53 5.61 -22.98
N LYS A 215 -3.64 6.12 -23.83
CA LYS A 215 -2.19 5.94 -23.64
C LYS A 215 -1.72 6.59 -22.33
N PRO A 216 -0.76 5.98 -21.60
CA PRO A 216 0.02 4.81 -21.99
C PRO A 216 -0.60 3.44 -21.63
N MET A 217 -1.75 3.38 -20.94
CA MET A 217 -2.35 2.10 -20.55
C MET A 217 -2.96 1.34 -21.73
N ASP A 218 -3.62 2.05 -22.69
CA ASP A 218 -4.32 1.46 -23.83
C ASP A 218 -5.29 0.32 -23.44
N GLY A 219 -5.96 0.44 -22.28
CA GLY A 219 -6.80 -0.61 -21.71
C GLY A 219 -6.04 -1.81 -21.13
N LYS A 220 -4.72 -1.80 -21.16
CA LYS A 220 -3.91 -2.88 -20.57
C LYS A 220 -4.12 -2.91 -19.07
N GLY A 221 -4.39 -4.10 -18.53
CA GLY A 221 -4.70 -4.27 -17.11
C GLY A 221 -6.18 -4.21 -16.77
N LEU A 222 -7.06 -3.71 -17.66
CA LEU A 222 -8.51 -3.79 -17.48
C LEU A 222 -8.96 -5.25 -17.62
N LYS A 223 -9.66 -5.76 -16.62
CA LYS A 223 -10.13 -7.15 -16.53
C LYS A 223 -11.64 -7.26 -16.60
N GLY A 224 -12.35 -6.18 -16.31
CA GLY A 224 -13.81 -6.12 -16.40
C GLY A 224 -14.32 -4.77 -15.93
N GLU A 225 -15.58 -4.51 -16.24
CA GLU A 225 -16.27 -3.29 -15.81
C GLU A 225 -17.78 -3.56 -15.64
N THR A 226 -18.39 -2.91 -14.66
CA THR A 226 -19.82 -2.81 -14.50
C THR A 226 -20.21 -1.34 -14.56
N LEU A 227 -21.05 -0.97 -15.51
CA LEU A 227 -21.38 0.43 -15.82
C LEU A 227 -21.73 1.23 -14.55
N ASN A 228 -21.02 2.31 -14.32
CA ASN A 228 -21.18 3.26 -13.21
C ASN A 228 -21.05 2.63 -11.80
N GLN A 229 -20.58 1.39 -11.69
CA GLN A 229 -20.49 0.68 -10.40
C GLN A 229 -19.08 0.21 -10.09
N GLU A 230 -18.41 -0.46 -11.03
CA GLU A 230 -17.15 -1.14 -10.75
C GLU A 230 -16.21 -1.14 -11.95
N ILE A 231 -14.91 -1.00 -11.67
CA ILE A 231 -13.83 -1.23 -12.63
C ILE A 231 -12.85 -2.23 -12.02
N LYS A 232 -12.58 -3.33 -12.74
CA LYS A 232 -11.64 -4.37 -12.31
C LYS A 232 -10.31 -4.22 -13.03
N LEU A 233 -9.25 -4.01 -12.26
CA LEU A 233 -7.89 -3.94 -12.79
C LEU A 233 -7.06 -5.14 -12.29
N SER A 234 -6.13 -5.62 -13.12
CA SER A 234 -5.10 -6.52 -12.62
C SER A 234 -4.22 -5.80 -11.58
N PHE A 235 -3.52 -6.54 -10.76
CA PHE A 235 -2.64 -5.98 -9.72
C PHE A 235 -1.63 -4.96 -10.28
N ILE A 236 -1.00 -5.28 -11.42
CA ILE A 236 -0.09 -4.35 -12.13
C ILE A 236 -0.87 -3.23 -12.85
N GLY A 237 -2.05 -3.52 -13.39
CA GLY A 237 -2.90 -2.50 -14.01
C GLY A 237 -3.32 -1.42 -13.03
N PHE A 238 -3.59 -1.77 -11.77
CA PHE A 238 -3.86 -0.80 -10.72
C PHE A 238 -2.64 0.08 -10.41
N TYR A 239 -1.45 -0.51 -10.34
CA TYR A 239 -0.21 0.25 -10.17
C TYR A 239 0.01 1.28 -11.30
N ASP A 240 -0.13 0.84 -12.57
CA ASP A 240 -0.03 1.74 -13.73
C ASP A 240 -1.06 2.88 -13.65
N PHE A 241 -2.29 2.55 -13.24
CA PHE A 241 -3.37 3.51 -13.10
C PHE A 241 -3.05 4.58 -12.04
N ILE A 242 -2.57 4.20 -10.86
CA ILE A 242 -2.16 5.14 -9.81
C ILE A 242 -1.10 6.12 -10.32
N ILE A 243 -0.09 5.62 -11.07
CA ILE A 243 0.96 6.47 -11.66
C ILE A 243 0.37 7.45 -12.67
N ILE A 244 -0.53 6.99 -13.53
CA ILE A 244 -1.18 7.84 -14.55
C ILE A 244 -2.01 8.93 -13.88
N ILE A 245 -2.86 8.56 -12.93
CA ILE A 245 -3.69 9.54 -12.20
C ILE A 245 -2.81 10.59 -11.53
N ARG A 246 -1.74 10.17 -10.86
CA ARG A 246 -0.79 11.11 -10.24
C ARG A 246 -0.18 12.06 -11.27
N ASN A 247 0.33 11.52 -12.36
CA ASN A 247 0.98 12.35 -13.38
C ASN A 247 0.00 13.32 -14.03
N ARG A 248 -1.22 12.88 -14.28
CA ARG A 248 -2.27 13.70 -14.89
C ARG A 248 -2.85 14.74 -13.95
N PHE A 249 -2.87 14.48 -12.65
CA PHE A 249 -3.44 15.38 -11.65
C PHE A 249 -2.44 16.42 -11.17
N PHE A 250 -1.18 16.05 -10.91
CA PHE A 250 -0.19 16.95 -10.31
C PHE A 250 0.72 17.67 -11.33
N HIS A 251 0.84 17.16 -12.54
CA HIS A 251 1.68 17.80 -13.57
C HIS A 251 0.85 18.50 -14.63
N LEU A 252 0.77 19.82 -14.55
CA LEU A 252 0.15 20.67 -15.56
C LEU A 252 1.13 21.03 -16.69
N THR A 253 1.94 20.08 -17.16
CA THR A 253 2.85 20.34 -18.26
C THR A 253 2.08 20.46 -19.58
N LYS A 254 2.27 21.59 -20.25
CA LYS A 254 1.68 21.87 -21.57
C LYS A 254 2.45 21.09 -22.65
N GLY A 255 2.06 19.85 -22.88
CA GLY A 255 2.56 19.05 -24.00
C GLY A 255 1.39 18.49 -24.80
N THR A 256 1.57 18.31 -26.10
CA THR A 256 0.56 17.79 -27.05
C THR A 256 0.05 16.37 -26.74
N TRP A 257 0.59 15.74 -25.71
CA TRP A 257 0.35 14.35 -25.30
C TRP A 257 -0.49 14.21 -24.04
N GLN A 258 -0.88 15.31 -23.40
CA GLN A 258 -1.33 15.23 -22.02
C GLN A 258 -2.78 15.66 -21.90
N ASN A 259 -3.66 14.67 -21.84
CA ASN A 259 -5.01 14.82 -21.30
C ASN A 259 -4.90 14.95 -19.77
N ASN A 260 -4.39 16.06 -19.28
CA ASN A 260 -4.30 16.33 -17.85
C ASN A 260 -5.69 16.41 -17.26
N LEU A 261 -5.81 15.95 -16.00
CA LEU A 261 -7.02 16.11 -15.24
C LEU A 261 -7.14 17.55 -14.78
N SER A 262 -8.16 18.25 -15.26
CA SER A 262 -8.39 19.64 -14.92
C SER A 262 -9.21 19.78 -13.63
N SER A 263 -9.09 20.94 -12.97
CA SER A 263 -9.95 21.26 -11.81
C SER A 263 -11.43 21.38 -12.17
N THR A 264 -11.76 21.54 -13.44
CA THR A 264 -13.14 21.56 -13.94
C THR A 264 -13.72 20.14 -14.12
N GLU A 265 -12.87 19.16 -14.38
CA GLU A 265 -13.26 17.73 -14.43
C GLU A 265 -13.34 17.12 -13.03
N ILE A 266 -12.46 17.55 -12.13
CA ILE A 266 -12.41 17.06 -10.75
C ILE A 266 -12.82 18.17 -9.79
N LEU A 267 -14.11 18.50 -9.79
CA LEU A 267 -14.67 19.54 -8.90
C LEU A 267 -14.58 19.15 -7.41
N PHE A 268 -14.62 17.87 -7.11
CA PHE A 268 -14.61 17.33 -5.75
C PHE A 268 -13.52 16.25 -5.61
N PRO A 269 -12.24 16.64 -5.43
CA PRO A 269 -11.12 15.72 -5.43
C PRO A 269 -11.24 14.59 -4.40
N ASP A 270 -11.80 14.84 -3.23
CA ASP A 270 -11.97 13.80 -2.21
C ASP A 270 -12.90 12.68 -2.69
N TYR A 271 -13.98 13.00 -3.40
CA TYR A 271 -14.84 11.98 -4.01
C TYR A 271 -14.15 11.26 -5.17
N PHE A 272 -13.31 11.97 -5.93
CA PHE A 272 -12.56 11.37 -7.02
C PHE A 272 -11.55 10.32 -6.51
N PHE A 273 -10.81 10.62 -5.45
CA PHE A 273 -9.80 9.72 -4.92
C PHE A 273 -10.36 8.62 -3.98
N LYS A 274 -11.55 8.80 -3.42
CA LYS A 274 -12.18 7.88 -2.45
C LYS A 274 -12.16 6.41 -2.88
N PRO A 275 -12.54 6.04 -4.12
CA PRO A 275 -12.61 4.64 -4.54
C PRO A 275 -11.28 3.90 -4.58
N ILE A 276 -10.14 4.61 -4.68
CA ILE A 276 -8.82 3.97 -4.87
C ILE A 276 -7.94 3.95 -3.64
N ILE A 277 -8.23 4.77 -2.62
CA ILE A 277 -7.29 4.94 -1.49
C ILE A 277 -7.12 3.63 -0.70
N ASN A 278 -8.21 2.98 -0.32
CA ASN A 278 -8.13 1.75 0.46
C ASN A 278 -7.47 0.62 -0.34
N HIS A 279 -7.73 0.53 -1.64
CA HIS A 279 -7.07 -0.42 -2.52
C HIS A 279 -5.57 -0.13 -2.67
N GLY A 280 -5.21 1.15 -2.75
CA GLY A 280 -3.81 1.56 -2.79
C GLY A 280 -3.04 1.23 -1.51
N LEU A 281 -3.67 1.45 -0.35
CA LEU A 281 -3.11 1.04 0.95
C LEU A 281 -2.98 -0.49 1.06
N ASN A 282 -3.98 -1.25 0.60
CA ASN A 282 -3.91 -2.71 0.53
C ASN A 282 -2.78 -3.16 -0.40
N TRP A 283 -2.66 -2.58 -1.59
CA TRP A 283 -1.61 -2.88 -2.54
C TRP A 283 -0.20 -2.70 -1.93
N VAL A 284 0.03 -1.56 -1.29
CA VAL A 284 1.29 -1.26 -0.57
C VAL A 284 1.52 -2.24 0.58
N ALA A 285 0.47 -2.51 1.36
CA ALA A 285 0.55 -3.40 2.52
C ALA A 285 0.92 -4.82 2.12
N LEU A 286 0.35 -5.36 1.04
CA LEU A 286 0.71 -6.69 0.51
C LEU A 286 2.20 -6.75 0.15
N ILE A 287 2.72 -5.75 -0.55
CA ILE A 287 4.15 -5.71 -0.91
C ILE A 287 5.06 -5.64 0.32
N ILE A 288 4.75 -4.74 1.28
CA ILE A 288 5.53 -4.62 2.52
C ILE A 288 5.45 -5.92 3.32
N PHE A 289 4.27 -6.54 3.37
CA PHE A 289 4.06 -7.78 4.11
C PHE A 289 4.88 -8.95 3.53
N GLU A 290 4.91 -9.10 2.20
CA GLU A 290 5.73 -10.12 1.54
C GLU A 290 7.22 -9.95 1.83
N ILE A 291 7.71 -8.71 1.90
CA ILE A 291 9.10 -8.46 2.30
C ILE A 291 9.37 -8.90 3.75
N ILE A 292 8.45 -8.60 4.66
CA ILE A 292 8.54 -9.03 6.06
C ILE A 292 8.50 -10.56 6.16
N LYS A 293 7.61 -11.22 5.42
CA LYS A 293 7.45 -12.67 5.37
C LYS A 293 8.72 -13.36 4.87
N VAL A 294 9.29 -12.90 3.76
CA VAL A 294 10.57 -13.41 3.23
C VAL A 294 11.72 -13.24 4.23
N ASP A 295 11.78 -12.14 4.95
CA ASP A 295 12.80 -11.91 5.97
C ASP A 295 12.60 -12.81 7.20
N PHE A 296 11.37 -12.98 7.63
CA PHE A 296 10.99 -13.89 8.72
C PHE A 296 11.40 -15.34 8.41
N GLU A 297 11.00 -15.87 7.26
CA GLU A 297 11.28 -17.26 6.86
C GLU A 297 12.77 -17.55 6.72
N LYS A 298 13.56 -16.57 6.26
CA LYS A 298 15.02 -16.72 6.11
C LYS A 298 15.77 -16.50 7.42
N GLY A 299 15.20 -15.78 8.36
CA GLY A 299 15.78 -15.55 9.69
C GLY A 299 15.56 -16.70 10.67
N THR A 300 14.62 -17.58 10.38
CA THR A 300 14.28 -18.76 11.22
C THR A 300 15.02 -20.04 10.79
N LYS A 301 15.74 -20.01 9.68
CA LYS A 301 16.63 -21.08 9.18
C LYS A 301 18.10 -20.67 9.35
#